data_a5b26b1bd29499675f24a141a79e7f20
#
_entry.id   a5b26b1bd29499675f24a141a79e7f20
#
_cell.length_a   1.000
_cell.length_b   1.000
_cell.length_c   1.000
_cell.angle_alpha   90.00
_cell.angle_beta   90.00
_cell.angle_gamma   90.00
#
_symmetry.space_group_name_H-M   'P 1'
#
loop_
_entity.id
_entity.type
_entity.pdbx_description
1 polymer ?
#
loop_
_entity_poly.entity_id
_entity_poly.type
_entity_poly.pdbx_seq_one_letter_code
_entity_poly.pdbx_strand_id
1 'polypeptide(L)'
;MYREVLRELSDSYYLIAPDYPGFGESSFPSPENFSYTFDNLAGVMDRFLSRRGLKKYSLMIQDYGAPVGFRIATAHPERVQAIITQNGNAYEEGIGAEGWGPVLEYWKHRTPELEGTIIDNVFSREAIKWQYTHGTRDPESISPDNWNLDYAKISREGQYRTQLDLFYDYRNNLKLYPQWQQYLRDYQPPVLVVWGRNDAFFTVPGAEGYRRDVEDIDYNILFAGRSR
;
A
#
# COMPACT_ATOMS: atom_id res chain seq x y z
N MET A 1 2.40 8.32 8.75
CA MET A 1 3.28 7.86 7.68
C MET A 1 3.84 9.03 6.86
N TYR A 2 3.11 9.77 6.07
CA TYR A 2 3.62 10.83 5.17
C TYR A 2 3.93 12.20 5.82
N ARG A 3 4.03 12.28 7.14
CA ARG A 3 4.19 13.52 7.90
C ARG A 3 5.36 14.37 7.42
N GLU A 4 6.52 13.74 7.21
CA GLU A 4 7.74 14.43 6.76
C GLU A 4 7.62 14.86 5.29
N VAL A 5 7.10 13.98 4.44
CA VAL A 5 6.89 14.30 3.01
C VAL A 5 5.93 15.48 2.85
N LEU A 6 4.83 15.50 3.63
CA LEU A 6 3.89 16.62 3.64
C LEU A 6 4.57 17.92 4.06
N ARG A 7 5.41 17.88 5.11
CA ARG A 7 6.14 19.06 5.58
C ARG A 7 7.14 19.57 4.54
N GLU A 8 7.96 18.69 3.99
CA GLU A 8 9.05 19.08 3.09
C GLU A 8 8.55 19.56 1.71
N LEU A 9 7.40 19.08 1.26
CA LEU A 9 6.88 19.39 -0.07
C LEU A 9 5.74 20.41 -0.08
N SER A 10 5.23 20.83 1.09
CA SER A 10 4.05 21.72 1.19
C SER A 10 4.23 23.10 0.55
N ASP A 11 5.47 23.61 0.48
CA ASP A 11 5.76 24.90 -0.14
C ASP A 11 5.71 24.87 -1.67
N SER A 12 5.81 23.68 -2.26
CA SER A 12 5.92 23.48 -3.72
C SER A 12 4.71 22.77 -4.34
N TYR A 13 3.95 22.03 -3.53
CA TYR A 13 2.86 21.18 -4.03
C TYR A 13 1.61 21.30 -3.19
N TYR A 14 0.45 21.19 -3.83
CA TYR A 14 -0.80 20.93 -3.13
C TYR A 14 -0.90 19.44 -2.82
N LEU A 15 -0.70 19.07 -1.56
CA LEU A 15 -0.61 17.70 -1.10
C LEU A 15 -1.90 17.24 -0.43
N ILE A 16 -2.32 16.03 -0.73
CA ILE A 16 -3.47 15.37 -0.10
C ILE A 16 -3.06 13.96 0.33
N ALA A 17 -3.17 13.66 1.61
CA ALA A 17 -2.93 12.34 2.18
C ALA A 17 -4.19 11.88 2.93
N PRO A 18 -5.15 11.24 2.25
CA PRO A 18 -6.38 10.79 2.88
C PRO A 18 -6.16 9.50 3.65
N ASP A 19 -6.79 9.39 4.82
CA ASP A 19 -6.99 8.11 5.47
C ASP A 19 -8.16 7.37 4.78
N TYR A 20 -7.97 6.12 4.43
CA TYR A 20 -9.05 5.31 3.85
C TYR A 20 -10.15 5.00 4.89
N PRO A 21 -11.40 4.70 4.48
CA PRO A 21 -12.40 4.16 5.41
C PRO A 21 -11.82 3.00 6.22
N GLY A 22 -11.98 3.05 7.54
CA GLY A 22 -11.40 2.06 8.46
C GLY A 22 -9.95 2.33 8.88
N PHE A 23 -9.29 3.36 8.33
CA PHE A 23 -7.91 3.71 8.67
C PHE A 23 -7.83 5.09 9.32
N GLY A 24 -6.77 5.32 10.09
CA GLY A 24 -6.43 6.61 10.68
C GLY A 24 -7.58 7.24 11.44
N GLU A 25 -7.92 8.47 11.07
CA GLU A 25 -9.01 9.26 11.64
C GLU A 25 -10.29 9.24 10.77
N SER A 26 -10.27 8.53 9.65
CA SER A 26 -11.47 8.35 8.84
C SER A 26 -12.53 7.49 9.54
N SER A 27 -13.77 7.60 9.10
CA SER A 27 -14.87 6.79 9.62
C SER A 27 -14.57 5.30 9.51
N PHE A 28 -15.05 4.55 10.50
CA PHE A 28 -14.91 3.10 10.58
C PHE A 28 -16.29 2.44 10.49
N PRO A 29 -16.89 2.37 9.29
CA PRO A 29 -18.19 1.71 9.14
C PRO A 29 -18.08 0.21 9.44
N SER A 30 -19.13 -0.36 10.03
CA SER A 30 -19.22 -1.80 10.27
C SER A 30 -19.06 -2.58 8.96
N PRO A 31 -18.36 -3.74 8.95
CA PRO A 31 -18.27 -4.62 7.78
C PRO A 31 -19.63 -5.06 7.21
N GLU A 32 -20.70 -4.99 8.00
CA GLU A 32 -22.08 -5.21 7.54
C GLU A 32 -22.59 -4.11 6.60
N ASN A 33 -22.10 -2.88 6.80
CA ASN A 33 -22.51 -1.70 6.04
C ASN A 33 -21.51 -1.28 4.97
N PHE A 34 -20.27 -1.75 5.05
CA PHE A 34 -19.20 -1.43 4.11
C PHE A 34 -18.27 -2.63 3.92
N SER A 35 -18.28 -3.21 2.73
CA SER A 35 -17.34 -4.30 2.39
C SER A 35 -15.93 -3.73 2.21
N TYR A 36 -15.01 -4.15 3.07
CA TYR A 36 -13.61 -3.76 2.99
C TYR A 36 -12.90 -4.55 1.89
N THR A 37 -12.92 -3.99 0.69
CA THR A 37 -12.24 -4.47 -0.52
C THR A 37 -11.46 -3.33 -1.16
N PHE A 38 -10.42 -3.66 -1.94
CA PHE A 38 -9.67 -2.63 -2.66
C PHE A 38 -10.51 -1.93 -3.72
N ASP A 39 -11.50 -2.60 -4.31
CA ASP A 39 -12.44 -1.97 -5.25
C ASP A 39 -13.27 -0.89 -4.55
N ASN A 40 -13.80 -1.18 -3.36
CA ASN A 40 -14.59 -0.20 -2.61
C ASN A 40 -13.74 0.95 -2.09
N LEU A 41 -12.52 0.68 -1.60
CA LEU A 41 -11.59 1.72 -1.18
C LEU A 41 -11.24 2.65 -2.36
N ALA A 42 -10.90 2.08 -3.52
CA ALA A 42 -10.62 2.86 -4.72
C ALA A 42 -11.83 3.68 -5.17
N GLY A 43 -13.04 3.11 -5.13
CA GLY A 43 -14.27 3.82 -5.45
C GLY A 43 -14.58 4.99 -4.50
N VAL A 44 -14.27 4.86 -3.21
CA VAL A 44 -14.38 5.98 -2.24
C VAL A 44 -13.37 7.07 -2.57
N MET A 45 -12.12 6.70 -2.84
CA MET A 45 -11.05 7.65 -3.17
C MET A 45 -11.31 8.36 -4.51
N ASP A 46 -11.76 7.67 -5.53
CA ASP A 46 -12.12 8.31 -6.81
C ASP A 46 -13.22 9.35 -6.65
N ARG A 47 -14.29 9.00 -5.87
CA ARG A 47 -15.34 9.96 -5.55
C ARG A 47 -14.83 11.14 -4.73
N PHE A 48 -13.90 10.92 -3.80
CA PHE A 48 -13.25 11.98 -3.03
C PHE A 48 -12.48 12.92 -3.94
N LEU A 49 -11.60 12.41 -4.81
CA LEU A 49 -10.83 13.21 -5.77
C LEU A 49 -11.76 14.03 -6.70
N SER A 50 -12.82 13.41 -7.18
CA SER A 50 -13.82 14.06 -8.04
C SER A 50 -14.56 15.19 -7.31
N ARG A 51 -14.97 14.98 -6.05
CA ARG A 51 -15.65 15.99 -5.21
C ARG A 51 -14.72 17.16 -4.85
N ARG A 52 -13.42 16.90 -4.75
CA ARG A 52 -12.39 17.94 -4.55
C ARG A 52 -12.09 18.73 -5.85
N GLY A 53 -12.68 18.33 -6.97
CA GLY A 53 -12.46 18.98 -8.27
C GLY A 53 -11.09 18.72 -8.88
N LEU A 54 -10.40 17.67 -8.45
CA LEU A 54 -9.05 17.34 -8.91
C LEU A 54 -9.14 16.68 -10.29
N LYS A 55 -8.71 17.40 -11.31
CA LYS A 55 -8.75 16.95 -12.69
C LYS A 55 -7.46 16.25 -13.12
N LYS A 56 -6.33 16.65 -12.54
CA LYS A 56 -5.01 16.05 -12.78
C LYS A 56 -4.23 16.02 -11.48
N TYR A 57 -3.51 14.93 -11.24
CA TYR A 57 -2.71 14.71 -10.04
C TYR A 57 -1.61 13.67 -10.28
N SER A 58 -0.57 13.70 -9.48
CA SER A 58 0.37 12.60 -9.34
C SER A 58 -0.04 11.71 -8.17
N LEU A 59 0.16 10.41 -8.31
CA LEU A 59 -0.12 9.43 -7.28
C LEU A 59 1.17 9.05 -6.55
N MET A 60 1.22 9.25 -5.23
CA MET A 60 2.21 8.61 -4.38
C MET A 60 1.58 7.40 -3.72
N ILE A 61 2.06 6.22 -4.09
CA ILE A 61 1.49 4.93 -3.70
C ILE A 61 2.50 4.11 -2.91
N GLN A 62 2.02 3.50 -1.82
CA GLN A 62 2.80 2.57 -1.02
C GLN A 62 1.88 1.45 -0.55
N ASP A 63 2.36 0.21 -0.51
CA ASP A 63 1.64 -0.93 0.06
C ASP A 63 0.19 -1.01 -0.47
N TYR A 64 -0.82 -0.94 0.39
CA TYR A 64 -2.26 -0.87 0.02
C TYR A 64 -2.61 0.35 -0.84
N GLY A 65 -1.77 1.37 -0.84
CA GLY A 65 -1.91 2.49 -1.76
C GLY A 65 -1.72 2.09 -3.23
N ALA A 66 -0.92 1.08 -3.52
CA ALA A 66 -0.72 0.61 -4.90
C ALA A 66 -2.00 0.03 -5.50
N PRO A 67 -2.68 -0.97 -4.90
CA PRO A 67 -3.93 -1.47 -5.45
C PRO A 67 -5.05 -0.42 -5.56
N VAL A 68 -5.11 0.55 -4.66
CA VAL A 68 -6.06 1.66 -4.75
C VAL A 68 -5.67 2.62 -5.88
N GLY A 69 -4.40 3.03 -5.93
CA GLY A 69 -3.88 3.98 -6.92
C GLY A 69 -3.96 3.44 -8.36
N PHE A 70 -3.59 2.18 -8.58
CA PHE A 70 -3.67 1.57 -9.91
C PHE A 70 -5.11 1.38 -10.40
N ARG A 71 -6.08 1.11 -9.51
CA ARG A 71 -7.50 1.10 -9.90
C ARG A 71 -7.96 2.47 -10.38
N ILE A 72 -7.55 3.53 -9.70
CA ILE A 72 -7.84 4.91 -10.11
C ILE A 72 -7.14 5.23 -11.43
N ALA A 73 -5.86 4.88 -11.54
CA ALA A 73 -5.07 5.16 -12.74
C ALA A 73 -5.60 4.44 -13.98
N THR A 74 -6.01 3.19 -13.86
CA THR A 74 -6.60 2.42 -14.97
C THR A 74 -8.00 2.88 -15.34
N ALA A 75 -8.78 3.39 -14.38
CA ALA A 75 -10.11 3.94 -14.63
C ALA A 75 -10.07 5.34 -15.25
N HIS A 76 -9.07 6.15 -14.92
CA HIS A 76 -8.92 7.56 -15.28
C HIS A 76 -7.48 7.91 -15.69
N PRO A 77 -6.94 7.26 -16.73
CA PRO A 77 -5.53 7.45 -17.11
C PRO A 77 -5.20 8.90 -17.47
N GLU A 78 -6.16 9.65 -18.00
CA GLU A 78 -6.01 11.05 -18.37
C GLU A 78 -5.81 12.00 -17.18
N ARG A 79 -6.09 11.53 -15.94
CA ARG A 79 -5.94 12.33 -14.72
C ARG A 79 -4.59 12.15 -14.06
N VAL A 80 -3.89 11.05 -14.34
CA VAL A 80 -2.62 10.71 -13.67
C VAL A 80 -1.45 11.30 -14.45
N GLN A 81 -0.71 12.21 -13.81
CA GLN A 81 0.44 12.90 -14.40
C GLN A 81 1.76 12.18 -14.16
N ALA A 82 1.90 11.51 -13.03
CA ALA A 82 3.08 10.73 -12.66
C ALA A 82 2.72 9.74 -11.54
N ILE A 83 3.54 8.73 -11.35
CA ILE A 83 3.43 7.77 -10.25
C ILE A 83 4.74 7.78 -9.45
N ILE A 84 4.64 7.99 -8.16
CA ILE A 84 5.71 7.76 -7.19
C ILE A 84 5.35 6.48 -6.45
N THR A 85 6.12 5.42 -6.62
CA THR A 85 5.89 4.15 -5.95
C THR A 85 6.94 3.86 -4.90
N GLN A 86 6.50 3.67 -3.67
CA GLN A 86 7.33 3.25 -2.55
C GLN A 86 6.89 1.86 -2.10
N ASN A 87 7.62 0.82 -2.47
CA ASN A 87 7.22 -0.58 -2.21
C ASN A 87 5.75 -0.86 -2.57
N GLY A 88 5.24 -0.20 -3.61
CA GLY A 88 3.90 -0.37 -4.15
C GLY A 88 3.92 -1.39 -5.29
N ASN A 89 3.50 -2.62 -5.01
CA ASN A 89 3.69 -3.75 -5.92
C ASN A 89 2.58 -3.87 -6.98
N ALA A 90 2.99 -4.16 -8.22
CA ALA A 90 2.12 -4.44 -9.38
C ALA A 90 2.56 -5.68 -10.17
N TYR A 91 3.41 -6.53 -9.58
CA TYR A 91 4.06 -7.67 -10.23
C TYR A 91 4.06 -8.89 -9.32
N GLU A 92 3.70 -10.07 -9.85
CA GLU A 92 3.64 -11.31 -9.06
C GLU A 92 4.99 -11.67 -8.44
N GLU A 93 6.09 -11.46 -9.16
CA GLU A 93 7.45 -11.70 -8.69
C GLU A 93 7.88 -10.82 -7.51
N GLY A 94 7.13 -9.76 -7.23
CA GLY A 94 7.34 -8.89 -6.08
C GLY A 94 6.71 -9.41 -4.78
N ILE A 95 5.90 -10.48 -4.82
CA ILE A 95 5.29 -11.06 -3.62
C ILE A 95 6.33 -11.90 -2.87
N GLY A 96 6.78 -11.41 -1.73
CA GLY A 96 7.79 -12.06 -0.89
C GLY A 96 7.23 -13.24 -0.11
N ALA A 97 7.77 -14.44 -0.31
CA ALA A 97 7.30 -15.65 0.36
C ALA A 97 7.41 -15.56 1.90
N GLU A 98 8.42 -14.86 2.42
CA GLU A 98 8.62 -14.67 3.86
C GLU A 98 7.47 -13.87 4.49
N GLY A 99 7.14 -12.71 3.92
CA GLY A 99 6.07 -11.83 4.45
C GLY A 99 4.67 -12.35 4.16
N TRP A 100 4.48 -13.04 3.02
CA TRP A 100 3.15 -13.46 2.55
C TRP A 100 2.79 -14.90 2.87
N GLY A 101 3.71 -15.73 3.39
CA GLY A 101 3.49 -17.16 3.59
C GLY A 101 2.13 -17.50 4.25
N PRO A 102 1.83 -17.00 5.45
CA PRO A 102 0.53 -17.24 6.11
C PRO A 102 -0.67 -16.70 5.32
N VAL A 103 -0.50 -15.58 4.60
CA VAL A 103 -1.57 -14.97 3.82
C VAL A 103 -1.88 -15.80 2.57
N LEU A 104 -0.87 -16.36 1.91
CA LEU A 104 -1.05 -17.25 0.75
C LEU A 104 -1.84 -18.51 1.13
N GLU A 105 -1.62 -19.06 2.32
CA GLU A 105 -2.43 -20.17 2.82
C GLU A 105 -3.86 -19.70 3.20
N TYR A 106 -4.00 -18.53 3.80
CA TYR A 106 -5.29 -17.94 4.12
C TYR A 106 -6.17 -17.69 2.88
N TRP A 107 -5.57 -17.40 1.73
CA TRP A 107 -6.32 -17.28 0.47
C TRP A 107 -6.94 -18.59 0.01
N LYS A 108 -6.31 -19.73 0.35
CA LYS A 108 -6.81 -21.08 0.02
C LYS A 108 -7.85 -21.55 1.04
N HIS A 109 -7.56 -21.31 2.32
CA HIS A 109 -8.33 -21.83 3.45
C HIS A 109 -8.52 -20.74 4.51
N ARG A 110 -9.66 -20.07 4.48
CA ARG A 110 -9.99 -19.04 5.47
C ARG A 110 -10.45 -19.70 6.78
N THR A 111 -9.51 -19.97 7.69
CA THR A 111 -9.78 -20.62 8.98
C THR A 111 -9.44 -19.70 10.16
N PRO A 112 -10.11 -19.86 11.32
CA PRO A 112 -9.80 -19.09 12.54
C PRO A 112 -8.34 -19.21 12.98
N GLU A 113 -7.70 -20.38 12.78
CA GLU A 113 -6.30 -20.61 13.14
C GLU A 113 -5.36 -19.76 12.28
N LEU A 114 -5.61 -19.66 10.97
CA LEU A 114 -4.84 -18.80 10.07
C LEU A 114 -5.12 -17.32 10.34
N GLU A 115 -6.36 -16.96 10.68
CA GLU A 115 -6.69 -15.59 11.13
C GLU A 115 -5.88 -15.21 12.38
N GLY A 116 -5.82 -16.10 13.39
CA GLY A 116 -4.99 -15.91 14.58
C GLY A 116 -3.51 -15.75 14.23
N THR A 117 -2.99 -16.61 13.36
CA THR A 117 -1.60 -16.55 12.91
C THR A 117 -1.26 -15.22 12.23
N ILE A 118 -2.17 -14.72 11.38
CA ILE A 118 -1.99 -13.42 10.71
C ILE A 118 -2.03 -12.28 11.74
N ILE A 119 -2.98 -12.30 12.68
CA ILE A 119 -3.08 -11.29 13.74
C ILE A 119 -1.77 -11.22 14.53
N ASP A 120 -1.25 -12.36 14.98
CA ASP A 120 -0.04 -12.43 15.79
C ASP A 120 1.21 -11.98 15.01
N ASN A 121 1.36 -12.42 13.76
CA ASN A 121 2.57 -12.21 12.97
C ASN A 121 2.57 -10.89 12.18
N VAL A 122 1.43 -10.22 12.03
CA VAL A 122 1.33 -8.99 11.21
C VAL A 122 0.77 -7.81 12.00
N PHE A 123 -0.20 -8.04 12.89
CA PHE A 123 -0.97 -6.97 13.54
C PHE A 123 -0.66 -6.81 15.04
N SER A 124 0.13 -7.71 15.64
CA SER A 124 0.60 -7.51 17.01
C SER A 124 1.53 -6.28 17.08
N ARG A 125 1.67 -5.72 18.29
CA ARG A 125 2.55 -4.55 18.50
C ARG A 125 4.00 -4.85 18.12
N GLU A 126 4.47 -6.03 18.43
CA GLU A 126 5.81 -6.53 18.11
C GLU A 126 5.99 -6.70 16.59
N ALA A 127 5.00 -7.26 15.91
CA ALA A 127 5.01 -7.42 14.46
C ALA A 127 4.99 -6.07 13.75
N ILE A 128 4.18 -5.11 14.21
CA ILE A 128 4.16 -3.76 13.64
C ILE A 128 5.51 -3.06 13.88
N LYS A 129 6.09 -3.16 15.09
CA LYS A 129 7.43 -2.64 15.36
C LYS A 129 8.46 -3.26 14.41
N TRP A 130 8.42 -4.58 14.24
CA TRP A 130 9.32 -5.30 13.33
C TRP A 130 9.21 -4.76 11.89
N GLN A 131 8.01 -4.49 11.39
CA GLN A 131 7.80 -3.93 10.05
C GLN A 131 8.44 -2.54 9.86
N TYR A 132 8.61 -1.76 10.95
CA TYR A 132 9.31 -0.48 10.91
C TYR A 132 10.83 -0.62 11.00
N THR A 133 11.32 -1.60 11.76
CA THR A 133 12.73 -1.69 12.14
C THR A 133 13.52 -2.73 11.36
N HIS A 134 12.83 -3.77 10.82
CA HIS A 134 13.49 -4.84 10.07
C HIS A 134 14.15 -4.31 8.78
N GLY A 135 15.40 -4.71 8.58
CA GLY A 135 16.14 -4.36 7.36
C GLY A 135 16.55 -2.88 7.25
N THR A 136 16.22 -2.05 8.24
CA THR A 136 16.65 -0.65 8.27
C THR A 136 18.12 -0.52 8.71
N ARG A 137 18.79 0.55 8.25
CA ARG A 137 20.20 0.81 8.60
C ARG A 137 20.38 1.15 10.07
N ASP A 138 19.46 1.94 10.62
CA ASP A 138 19.49 2.46 11.98
C ASP A 138 18.10 2.35 12.60
N PRO A 139 17.74 1.18 13.16
CA PRO A 139 16.44 0.94 13.76
C PRO A 139 16.16 1.84 14.97
N GLU A 140 17.21 2.28 15.68
CA GLU A 140 17.07 3.12 16.88
C GLU A 140 16.70 4.56 16.56
N SER A 141 16.98 5.03 15.35
CA SER A 141 16.57 6.35 14.89
C SER A 141 15.07 6.47 14.59
N ILE A 142 14.37 5.34 14.50
CA ILE A 142 12.93 5.33 14.18
C ILE A 142 12.13 5.59 15.45
N SER A 143 11.35 6.68 15.43
CA SER A 143 10.49 7.05 16.57
C SER A 143 9.51 5.93 16.93
N PRO A 144 9.43 5.51 18.21
CA PRO A 144 8.42 4.57 18.68
C PRO A 144 6.97 5.03 18.44
N ASP A 145 6.73 6.32 18.26
CA ASP A 145 5.40 6.85 17.96
C ASP A 145 4.82 6.26 16.68
N ASN A 146 5.66 5.89 15.72
CA ASN A 146 5.20 5.30 14.46
C ASN A 146 4.41 4.02 14.72
N TRP A 147 5.01 3.02 15.35
CA TRP A 147 4.32 1.75 15.60
C TRP A 147 3.31 1.82 16.75
N ASN A 148 3.50 2.72 17.71
CA ASN A 148 2.52 2.91 18.79
C ASN A 148 1.22 3.51 18.26
N LEU A 149 1.28 4.49 17.37
CA LEU A 149 0.10 5.07 16.72
C LEU A 149 -0.60 4.05 15.81
N ASP A 150 0.16 3.31 15.01
CA ASP A 150 -0.42 2.28 14.13
C ASP A 150 -1.08 1.17 14.96
N TYR A 151 -0.41 0.70 16.01
CA TYR A 151 -0.99 -0.31 16.90
C TYR A 151 -2.25 0.19 17.60
N ALA A 152 -2.27 1.42 18.10
CA ALA A 152 -3.45 2.00 18.73
C ALA A 152 -4.65 2.08 17.77
N LYS A 153 -4.41 2.20 16.46
CA LYS A 153 -5.48 2.22 15.46
C LYS A 153 -5.93 0.80 15.07
N ILE A 154 -4.98 -0.11 14.87
CA ILE A 154 -5.29 -1.47 14.43
C ILE A 154 -5.88 -2.36 15.55
N SER A 155 -5.58 -2.04 16.82
CA SER A 155 -6.12 -2.75 17.98
C SER A 155 -7.54 -2.31 18.42
N ARG A 156 -8.14 -1.33 17.72
CA ARG A 156 -9.54 -0.95 17.97
C ARG A 156 -10.48 -2.14 17.75
N GLU A 157 -11.57 -2.18 18.50
CA GLU A 157 -12.60 -3.21 18.34
C GLU A 157 -13.07 -3.30 16.87
N GLY A 158 -13.14 -4.52 16.36
CA GLY A 158 -13.53 -4.81 14.98
C GLY A 158 -12.45 -4.59 13.91
N GLN A 159 -11.33 -3.93 14.24
CA GLN A 159 -10.31 -3.55 13.24
C GLN A 159 -9.58 -4.76 12.66
N TYR A 160 -9.28 -5.79 13.46
CA TYR A 160 -8.66 -7.01 12.95
C TYR A 160 -9.50 -7.68 11.86
N ARG A 161 -10.82 -7.67 12.02
CA ARG A 161 -11.72 -8.21 11.00
C ARG A 161 -11.58 -7.46 9.67
N THR A 162 -11.55 -6.13 9.71
CA THR A 162 -11.35 -5.29 8.53
C THR A 162 -10.01 -5.58 7.84
N GLN A 163 -8.93 -5.72 8.62
CA GLN A 163 -7.62 -6.04 8.06
C GLN A 163 -7.57 -7.45 7.46
N LEU A 164 -8.17 -8.43 8.10
CA LEU A 164 -8.29 -9.79 7.58
C LEU A 164 -9.09 -9.85 6.28
N ASP A 165 -10.17 -9.07 6.18
CA ASP A 165 -10.96 -8.97 4.95
C ASP A 165 -10.13 -8.36 3.81
N LEU A 166 -9.33 -7.31 4.06
CA LEU A 166 -8.42 -6.72 3.08
C LEU A 166 -7.27 -7.68 2.69
N PHE A 167 -6.67 -8.39 3.66
CA PHE A 167 -5.68 -9.43 3.35
C PHE A 167 -6.27 -10.54 2.47
N TYR A 168 -7.50 -10.94 2.75
CA TYR A 168 -8.18 -11.93 1.93
C TYR A 168 -8.54 -11.37 0.54
N ASP A 169 -8.97 -10.12 0.45
CA ASP A 169 -9.27 -9.47 -0.84
C ASP A 169 -8.02 -9.20 -1.67
N TYR A 170 -6.82 -9.11 -1.04
CA TYR A 170 -5.57 -8.80 -1.75
C TYR A 170 -5.29 -9.77 -2.91
N ARG A 171 -5.71 -11.04 -2.82
CA ARG A 171 -5.60 -12.02 -3.93
C ARG A 171 -6.25 -11.55 -5.24
N ASN A 172 -7.23 -10.65 -5.16
CA ASN A 172 -7.89 -10.08 -6.33
C ASN A 172 -7.00 -9.04 -7.04
N ASN A 173 -6.04 -8.43 -6.32
CA ASN A 173 -5.08 -7.52 -6.92
C ASN A 173 -4.15 -8.24 -7.91
N LEU A 174 -3.70 -9.46 -7.59
CA LEU A 174 -2.85 -10.24 -8.48
C LEU A 174 -3.51 -10.48 -9.83
N LYS A 175 -4.84 -10.70 -9.85
CA LYS A 175 -5.61 -10.85 -11.09
C LYS A 175 -5.64 -9.57 -11.94
N LEU A 176 -5.44 -8.40 -11.31
CA LEU A 176 -5.44 -7.10 -11.97
C LEU A 176 -4.03 -6.63 -12.36
N TYR A 177 -2.97 -7.28 -11.88
CA TYR A 177 -1.60 -6.92 -12.25
C TYR A 177 -1.38 -6.82 -13.76
N PRO A 178 -1.85 -7.76 -14.61
CA PRO A 178 -1.70 -7.63 -16.06
C PRO A 178 -2.36 -6.37 -16.62
N GLN A 179 -3.51 -5.93 -16.06
CA GLN A 179 -4.18 -4.70 -16.46
C GLN A 179 -3.39 -3.46 -16.03
N TRP A 180 -2.81 -3.45 -14.81
CA TRP A 180 -1.98 -2.34 -14.34
C TRP A 180 -0.69 -2.21 -15.14
N GLN A 181 -0.06 -3.33 -15.46
CA GLN A 181 1.12 -3.39 -16.33
C GLN A 181 0.79 -2.91 -17.74
N GLN A 182 -0.39 -3.29 -18.27
CA GLN A 182 -0.84 -2.80 -19.58
C GLN A 182 -1.06 -1.28 -19.56
N TYR A 183 -1.67 -0.73 -18.49
CA TYR A 183 -1.79 0.72 -18.30
C TYR A 183 -0.42 1.41 -18.32
N LEU A 184 0.58 0.88 -17.62
CA LEU A 184 1.93 1.44 -17.63
C LEU A 184 2.53 1.47 -19.04
N ARG A 185 2.37 0.40 -19.82
CA ARG A 185 2.84 0.32 -21.23
C ARG A 185 2.11 1.27 -22.18
N ASP A 186 0.79 1.40 -22.02
CA ASP A 186 -0.03 2.16 -22.94
C ASP A 186 0.05 3.67 -22.70
N TYR A 187 0.14 4.09 -21.44
CA TYR A 187 0.09 5.51 -21.07
C TYR A 187 1.43 6.12 -20.70
N GLN A 188 2.44 5.29 -20.42
CA GLN A 188 3.82 5.72 -20.13
C GLN A 188 3.90 6.92 -19.17
N PRO A 189 3.22 6.90 -18.00
CA PRO A 189 3.38 7.99 -17.06
C PRO A 189 4.84 8.01 -16.56
N PRO A 190 5.44 9.17 -16.28
CA PRO A 190 6.70 9.24 -15.55
C PRO A 190 6.58 8.50 -14.21
N VAL A 191 7.54 7.63 -13.90
CA VAL A 191 7.53 6.84 -12.66
C VAL A 191 8.79 7.04 -11.86
N LEU A 192 8.64 7.44 -10.60
CA LEU A 192 9.68 7.37 -9.59
C LEU A 192 9.49 6.11 -8.76
N VAL A 193 10.44 5.19 -8.81
CA VAL A 193 10.52 4.01 -7.94
C VAL A 193 11.47 4.29 -6.79
N VAL A 194 10.95 4.21 -5.56
CA VAL A 194 11.75 4.21 -4.33
C VAL A 194 11.45 2.91 -3.61
N TRP A 195 12.43 2.04 -3.41
CA TRP A 195 12.17 0.71 -2.89
C TRP A 195 13.17 0.30 -1.81
N GLY A 196 12.64 -0.18 -0.70
CA GLY A 196 13.45 -0.78 0.36
C GLY A 196 13.91 -2.18 -0.05
N ARG A 197 15.24 -2.38 -0.16
CA ARG A 197 15.84 -3.65 -0.58
C ARG A 197 15.45 -4.83 0.31
N ASN A 198 15.30 -4.58 1.61
CA ASN A 198 15.11 -5.61 2.62
C ASN A 198 13.63 -5.76 3.02
N ASP A 199 12.70 -5.34 2.16
CA ASP A 199 11.27 -5.54 2.39
C ASP A 199 10.93 -7.02 2.21
N ALA A 200 10.43 -7.66 3.27
CA ALA A 200 10.04 -9.07 3.27
C ALA A 200 8.69 -9.32 2.59
N PHE A 201 7.87 -8.28 2.45
CA PHE A 201 6.55 -8.37 1.82
C PHE A 201 6.62 -8.10 0.32
N PHE A 202 7.19 -6.96 -0.07
CA PHE A 202 7.32 -6.57 -1.48
C PHE A 202 8.80 -6.49 -1.87
N THR A 203 9.28 -7.57 -2.44
CA THR A 203 10.68 -7.77 -2.75
C THR A 203 11.14 -6.99 -3.99
N VAL A 204 12.46 -6.81 -4.14
CA VAL A 204 13.08 -6.06 -5.25
C VAL A 204 12.61 -6.51 -6.65
N PRO A 205 12.35 -7.81 -6.94
CA PRO A 205 11.78 -8.19 -8.23
C PRO A 205 10.50 -7.46 -8.62
N GLY A 206 9.67 -7.03 -7.65
CA GLY A 206 8.51 -6.17 -7.93
C GLY A 206 8.90 -4.79 -8.43
N ALA A 207 9.97 -4.20 -7.89
CA ALA A 207 10.53 -2.95 -8.38
C ALA A 207 11.13 -3.09 -9.79
N GLU A 208 11.84 -4.19 -10.05
CA GLU A 208 12.41 -4.49 -11.37
C GLU A 208 11.34 -4.61 -12.46
N GLY A 209 10.13 -5.07 -12.09
CA GLY A 209 9.00 -5.15 -13.00
C GLY A 209 8.67 -3.82 -13.67
N TYR A 210 8.71 -2.71 -12.94
CA TYR A 210 8.43 -1.37 -13.48
C TYR A 210 9.37 -0.99 -14.63
N ARG A 211 10.65 -1.39 -14.56
CA ARG A 211 11.64 -1.10 -15.61
C ARG A 211 11.36 -1.79 -16.95
N ARG A 212 10.53 -2.83 -16.95
CA ARG A 212 10.12 -3.53 -18.19
C ARG A 212 9.00 -2.79 -18.91
N ASP A 213 8.15 -2.09 -18.14
CA ASP A 213 6.89 -1.56 -18.64
C ASP A 213 6.90 -0.03 -18.78
N VAL A 214 7.90 0.68 -18.23
CA VAL A 214 7.99 2.14 -18.23
C VAL A 214 9.33 2.60 -18.77
N GLU A 215 9.31 3.53 -19.74
CA GLU A 215 10.51 4.10 -20.37
C GLU A 215 11.08 5.26 -19.56
N ASP A 216 10.23 6.21 -19.10
CA ASP A 216 10.61 7.36 -18.27
C ASP A 216 10.53 6.97 -16.79
N ILE A 217 11.57 6.31 -16.30
CA ILE A 217 11.63 5.77 -14.94
C ILE A 217 12.87 6.27 -14.18
N ASP A 218 12.67 6.86 -13.01
CA ASP A 218 13.70 7.10 -12.01
C ASP A 218 13.67 5.96 -10.98
N TYR A 219 14.73 5.15 -10.91
CA TYR A 219 14.75 3.88 -10.21
C TYR A 219 15.77 3.85 -9.08
N ASN A 220 15.27 3.76 -7.83
CA ASN A 220 16.07 3.85 -6.63
C ASN A 220 15.80 2.68 -5.67
N ILE A 221 16.81 1.84 -5.45
CA ILE A 221 16.81 0.78 -4.44
C ILE A 221 17.63 1.23 -3.23
N LEU A 222 16.96 1.39 -2.10
CA LEU A 222 17.58 1.85 -0.86
C LEU A 222 17.93 0.66 0.04
N PHE A 223 19.06 0.75 0.74
CA PHE A 223 19.41 -0.18 1.81
C PHE A 223 18.57 0.11 3.06
N ALA A 224 17.29 -0.20 2.96
CA ALA A 224 16.28 -0.01 3.96
C ALA A 224 15.34 -1.22 3.95
N GLY A 225 14.61 -1.41 5.06
CA GLY A 225 13.48 -2.32 5.11
C GLY A 225 12.27 -1.73 4.40
N ARG A 226 11.11 -2.28 4.71
CA ARG A 226 9.82 -1.68 4.31
C ARG A 226 9.75 -0.29 4.92
N SER A 227 9.96 0.72 4.10
CA SER A 227 9.88 2.11 4.58
C SER A 227 8.41 2.46 4.85
N ARG A 228 8.09 2.71 6.09
CA ARG A 228 6.81 3.28 6.51
C ARG A 228 6.99 4.70 7.02
#